data_d589991a7008519fd2cad78aed0796d1
#
_entry.id   d589991a7008519fd2cad78aed0796d1
#
_cell.length_a   1.000
_cell.length_b   1.000
_cell.length_c   1.000
_cell.angle_alpha   90.00
_cell.angle_beta   90.00
_cell.angle_gamma   90.00
#
_symmetry.space_group_name_H-M   'P 1'
#
loop_
_entity.id
_entity.type
_entity.pdbx_description
1 polymer ?
#
loop_
_entity_poly.entity_id
_entity_poly.type
_entity_poly.pdbx_seq_one_letter_code
_entity_poly.pdbx_strand_id
1 'polypeptide(L)'
;MNRLLVKLAITAAAGGLLCSSPIGAQIPPPQKRAEHVEITKAPELESAHDDTAIVRWTTTNPRGDDEHYGIVHYGTDPEDLSQTAKGHIRLNRTHPETIFRVRMQDLKPQTTYYYKVTSMGSGGKSDGVESAVNQFTTPAPGERIVNYRADSSLPQPK
;
A
#
# COMPACT_ATOMS: atom_id res chain seq x y z
N MET A 1 -13.78 -78.93 -44.01
CA MET A 1 -14.94 -78.36 -43.26
C MET A 1 -14.45 -77.20 -42.43
N ASN A 2 -14.40 -76.01 -43.03
CA ASN A 2 -13.88 -74.82 -42.38
C ASN A 2 -15.02 -73.86 -42.23
N ARG A 3 -15.38 -73.55 -41.00
CA ARG A 3 -16.34 -72.46 -40.67
C ARG A 3 -15.61 -71.16 -40.46
N LEU A 4 -15.81 -70.24 -41.39
CA LEU A 4 -15.32 -68.88 -41.31
C LEU A 4 -16.25 -68.10 -40.39
N LEU A 5 -15.73 -67.62 -39.23
CA LEU A 5 -16.43 -66.67 -38.33
C LEU A 5 -16.05 -65.29 -38.72
N VAL A 6 -16.99 -64.55 -39.27
CA VAL A 6 -16.90 -63.11 -39.54
C VAL A 6 -17.14 -62.36 -38.23
N LYS A 7 -16.13 -61.69 -37.72
CA LYS A 7 -16.27 -60.82 -36.59
C LYS A 7 -16.69 -59.44 -37.09
N LEU A 8 -17.91 -59.01 -36.75
CA LEU A 8 -18.41 -57.69 -36.99
C LEU A 8 -17.84 -56.72 -35.95
N ALA A 9 -17.01 -55.79 -36.37
CA ALA A 9 -16.47 -54.74 -35.47
C ALA A 9 -17.48 -53.56 -35.40
N ILE A 10 -18.07 -53.36 -34.23
CA ILE A 10 -18.92 -52.18 -33.96
C ILE A 10 -18.01 -51.06 -33.48
N THR A 11 -17.85 -50.02 -34.30
CA THR A 11 -17.12 -48.81 -33.93
C THR A 11 -18.10 -47.91 -33.17
N ALA A 12 -17.94 -47.83 -31.85
CA ALA A 12 -18.65 -46.85 -31.01
C ALA A 12 -17.93 -45.49 -31.10
N ALA A 13 -18.55 -44.51 -31.74
CA ALA A 13 -18.11 -43.14 -31.71
C ALA A 13 -18.45 -42.52 -30.34
N ALA A 14 -17.45 -42.37 -29.50
CA ALA A 14 -17.57 -41.62 -28.23
C ALA A 14 -17.58 -40.12 -28.53
N GLY A 15 -18.76 -39.50 -28.52
CA GLY A 15 -18.92 -38.04 -28.53
C GLY A 15 -18.40 -37.45 -27.20
N GLY A 16 -17.23 -36.83 -27.25
CA GLY A 16 -16.69 -36.08 -26.11
C GLY A 16 -17.51 -34.84 -25.83
N LEU A 17 -18.25 -34.86 -24.73
CA LEU A 17 -18.86 -33.65 -24.17
C LEU A 17 -17.73 -32.78 -23.58
N LEU A 18 -17.38 -31.70 -24.25
CA LEU A 18 -16.52 -30.65 -23.70
C LEU A 18 -17.30 -29.92 -22.60
N CYS A 19 -17.17 -30.38 -21.36
CA CYS A 19 -17.60 -29.62 -20.20
C CYS A 19 -16.69 -28.37 -20.08
N SER A 20 -17.16 -27.25 -20.61
CA SER A 20 -16.58 -25.94 -20.31
C SER A 20 -16.86 -25.63 -18.83
N SER A 21 -15.90 -25.88 -17.95
CA SER A 21 -15.97 -25.44 -16.56
C SER A 21 -15.98 -23.92 -16.56
N PRO A 22 -16.95 -23.24 -15.92
CA PRO A 22 -16.87 -21.80 -15.75
C PRO A 22 -15.62 -21.51 -14.93
N ILE A 23 -14.72 -20.70 -15.47
CA ILE A 23 -13.62 -20.12 -14.71
C ILE A 23 -14.27 -19.18 -13.69
N GLY A 24 -14.66 -19.71 -12.55
CA GLY A 24 -15.06 -18.90 -11.41
C GLY A 24 -13.86 -18.06 -11.02
N ALA A 25 -14.00 -16.75 -11.08
CA ALA A 25 -13.02 -15.83 -10.53
C ALA A 25 -12.83 -16.18 -9.05
N GLN A 26 -11.75 -16.90 -8.74
CA GLN A 26 -11.41 -17.22 -7.36
C GLN A 26 -10.99 -15.90 -6.69
N ILE A 27 -11.81 -15.44 -5.74
CA ILE A 27 -11.42 -14.35 -4.85
C ILE A 27 -10.20 -14.86 -4.06
N PRO A 28 -9.03 -14.21 -4.20
CA PRO A 28 -7.84 -14.66 -3.49
C PRO A 28 -8.14 -14.68 -1.98
N PRO A 29 -7.65 -15.68 -1.25
CA PRO A 29 -7.86 -15.75 0.19
C PRO A 29 -7.31 -14.51 0.87
N PRO A 30 -7.91 -14.04 1.97
CA PRO A 30 -7.40 -12.90 2.73
C PRO A 30 -5.94 -13.13 3.10
N GLN A 31 -5.08 -12.18 2.80
CA GLN A 31 -3.67 -12.26 3.16
C GLN A 31 -3.55 -12.29 4.69
N LYS A 32 -2.67 -13.17 5.20
CA LYS A 32 -2.38 -13.23 6.63
C LYS A 32 -1.77 -11.89 7.04
N ARG A 33 -2.39 -11.21 8.01
CA ARG A 33 -1.85 -9.97 8.55
C ARG A 33 -0.55 -10.24 9.30
N ALA A 34 0.38 -9.31 9.24
CA ALA A 34 1.69 -9.43 9.86
C ALA A 34 1.58 -9.62 11.39
N GLU A 35 2.43 -10.47 11.96
CA GLU A 35 2.55 -10.59 13.42
C GLU A 35 3.19 -9.37 14.04
N HIS A 36 4.19 -8.83 13.36
CA HIS A 36 4.84 -7.57 13.65
C HIS A 36 4.68 -6.66 12.43
N VAL A 37 4.35 -5.40 12.68
CA VAL A 37 4.28 -4.39 11.62
C VAL A 37 5.70 -3.90 11.36
N GLU A 38 6.05 -3.82 10.08
CA GLU A 38 7.37 -3.35 9.64
C GLU A 38 7.20 -2.27 8.57
N ILE A 39 8.06 -1.29 8.55
CA ILE A 39 8.15 -0.31 7.46
C ILE A 39 8.85 -0.99 6.28
N THR A 40 8.10 -1.25 5.21
CA THR A 40 8.62 -1.87 3.97
C THR A 40 9.11 -0.84 2.96
N LYS A 41 8.59 0.39 3.05
CA LYS A 41 9.13 1.56 2.33
C LYS A 41 9.26 2.71 3.31
N ALA A 42 10.45 3.24 3.42
CA ALA A 42 10.76 4.36 4.31
C ALA A 42 9.86 5.58 4.04
N PRO A 43 9.61 6.43 5.06
CA PRO A 43 8.87 7.66 4.86
C PRO A 43 9.61 8.60 3.92
N GLU A 44 8.85 9.14 2.98
CA GLU A 44 9.33 10.09 1.99
C GLU A 44 8.36 11.26 1.82
N LEU A 45 8.90 12.43 1.48
CA LEU A 45 8.09 13.57 1.07
C LEU A 45 7.50 13.25 -0.31
N GLU A 46 6.19 13.15 -0.41
CA GLU A 46 5.49 12.97 -1.70
C GLU A 46 5.32 14.31 -2.42
N SER A 47 4.89 15.33 -1.68
CA SER A 47 4.77 16.70 -2.18
C SER A 47 4.83 17.71 -1.05
N ALA A 48 5.23 18.94 -1.36
CA ALA A 48 5.14 20.07 -0.48
C ALA A 48 4.71 21.33 -1.25
N HIS A 49 3.91 22.14 -0.59
CA HIS A 49 3.65 23.53 -0.89
C HIS A 49 4.28 24.40 0.21
N ASP A 50 4.14 25.70 0.09
CA ASP A 50 4.69 26.63 1.06
C ASP A 50 4.11 26.49 2.49
N ASP A 51 2.86 25.99 2.59
CA ASP A 51 2.12 25.84 3.87
C ASP A 51 1.67 24.40 4.17
N THR A 52 1.89 23.45 3.24
CA THR A 52 1.45 22.07 3.39
C THR A 52 2.48 21.07 2.87
N ALA A 53 2.48 19.84 3.42
CA ALA A 53 3.28 18.75 2.91
C ALA A 53 2.53 17.43 3.02
N ILE A 54 2.83 16.48 2.14
CA ILE A 54 2.34 15.10 2.21
C ILE A 54 3.53 14.17 2.38
N VAL A 55 3.52 13.42 3.47
CA VAL A 55 4.47 12.34 3.74
C VAL A 55 3.80 11.02 3.45
N ARG A 56 4.52 10.12 2.77
CA ARG A 56 4.08 8.78 2.41
C ARG A 56 5.07 7.72 2.91
N TRP A 57 4.56 6.61 3.39
CA TRP A 57 5.34 5.40 3.71
C TRP A 57 4.50 4.16 3.53
N THR A 58 5.13 3.00 3.54
CA THR A 58 4.44 1.71 3.43
C THR A 58 4.85 0.80 4.59
N THR A 59 3.88 0.08 5.13
CA THR A 59 4.11 -0.95 6.13
C THR A 59 3.54 -2.28 5.67
N THR A 60 3.97 -3.37 6.31
CA THR A 60 3.19 -4.62 6.28
C THR A 60 1.80 -4.35 6.87
N ASN A 61 0.80 -5.13 6.41
CA ASN A 61 -0.59 -4.88 6.79
C ASN A 61 -0.82 -5.16 8.29
N PRO A 62 -1.20 -4.15 9.10
CA PRO A 62 -1.36 -4.32 10.56
C PRO A 62 -2.49 -5.27 10.93
N ARG A 63 -2.43 -5.79 12.15
CA ARG A 63 -3.51 -6.58 12.77
C ARG A 63 -4.58 -5.70 13.39
N GLY A 64 -5.70 -6.30 13.72
CA GLY A 64 -6.80 -5.66 14.44
C GLY A 64 -7.87 -5.14 13.50
N ASP A 65 -8.39 -3.97 13.79
CA ASP A 65 -9.44 -3.32 13.02
C ASP A 65 -8.96 -2.94 11.62
N ASP A 66 -9.91 -2.71 10.72
CA ASP A 66 -9.59 -2.24 9.38
C ASP A 66 -9.29 -0.74 9.35
N GLU A 67 -9.72 -0.01 10.36
CA GLU A 67 -9.49 1.42 10.48
C GLU A 67 -8.16 1.68 11.20
N HIS A 68 -7.23 2.29 10.49
CA HIS A 68 -5.91 2.68 11.02
C HIS A 68 -5.60 4.13 10.75
N TYR A 69 -4.61 4.63 11.47
CA TYR A 69 -4.11 5.99 11.34
C TYR A 69 -2.60 5.98 11.18
N GLY A 70 -2.13 6.71 10.19
CA GLY A 70 -0.74 7.14 10.11
C GLY A 70 -0.57 8.45 10.88
N ILE A 71 0.54 8.59 11.58
CA ILE A 71 0.87 9.79 12.35
C ILE A 71 2.25 10.27 11.92
N VAL A 72 2.36 11.55 11.59
CA VAL A 72 3.63 12.24 11.42
C VAL A 72 3.85 13.11 12.64
N HIS A 73 4.95 12.85 13.37
CA HIS A 73 5.45 13.72 14.43
C HIS A 73 6.49 14.63 13.80
N TYR A 74 6.39 15.94 14.00
CA TYR A 74 7.25 16.88 13.32
C TYR A 74 7.54 18.15 14.14
N GLY A 75 8.60 18.84 13.75
CA GLY A 75 9.04 20.09 14.34
C GLY A 75 10.15 20.74 13.52
N THR A 76 10.60 21.92 13.92
CA THR A 76 11.74 22.61 13.31
C THR A 76 13.06 22.26 14.01
N ASP A 77 12.99 21.52 15.10
CA ASP A 77 14.14 20.97 15.83
C ASP A 77 14.07 19.44 15.78
N PRO A 78 15.14 18.73 15.37
CA PRO A 78 15.15 17.27 15.34
C PRO A 78 14.96 16.58 16.70
N GLU A 79 15.27 17.30 17.80
CA GLU A 79 15.08 16.81 19.17
C GLU A 79 13.69 17.13 19.73
N ASP A 80 12.91 18.01 19.07
CA ASP A 80 11.54 18.39 19.46
C ASP A 80 10.56 18.21 18.31
N LEU A 81 9.98 17.01 18.22
CA LEU A 81 8.93 16.66 17.25
C LEU A 81 7.55 16.66 17.91
N SER A 82 7.22 17.74 18.61
CA SER A 82 6.01 17.86 19.44
C SER A 82 4.71 18.08 18.64
N GLN A 83 4.82 18.55 17.39
CA GLN A 83 3.66 18.70 16.52
C GLN A 83 3.27 17.36 15.88
N THR A 84 1.97 17.17 15.62
CA THR A 84 1.48 15.94 15.01
C THR A 84 0.48 16.21 13.90
N ALA A 85 0.58 15.44 12.81
CA ALA A 85 -0.44 15.34 11.79
C ALA A 85 -0.92 13.88 11.70
N LYS A 86 -2.23 13.68 11.46
CA LYS A 86 -2.86 12.36 11.46
C LYS A 86 -3.62 12.14 10.18
N GLY A 87 -3.41 11.00 9.54
CA GLY A 87 -4.13 10.57 8.35
C GLY A 87 -4.86 9.26 8.61
N HIS A 88 -6.13 9.19 8.24
CA HIS A 88 -6.95 7.99 8.34
C HIS A 88 -6.81 7.12 7.10
N ILE A 89 -6.80 5.80 7.29
CA ILE A 89 -6.85 4.81 6.21
C ILE A 89 -7.70 3.61 6.63
N ARG A 90 -8.40 3.04 5.65
CA ARG A 90 -9.00 1.73 5.78
C ARG A 90 -8.11 0.70 5.10
N LEU A 91 -7.71 -0.33 5.85
CA LEU A 91 -6.84 -1.38 5.36
C LEU A 91 -7.52 -2.22 4.27
N ASN A 92 -6.78 -2.53 3.22
CA ASN A 92 -7.20 -3.54 2.25
C ASN A 92 -6.79 -4.92 2.75
N ARG A 93 -7.75 -5.74 3.15
CA ARG A 93 -7.52 -7.09 3.70
C ARG A 93 -6.89 -8.07 2.71
N THR A 94 -6.98 -7.80 1.42
CA THR A 94 -6.44 -8.67 0.37
C THR A 94 -5.04 -8.25 -0.06
N HIS A 95 -4.52 -7.13 0.45
CA HIS A 95 -3.20 -6.62 0.13
C HIS A 95 -2.23 -6.88 1.29
N PRO A 96 -0.97 -7.30 1.04
CA PRO A 96 0.00 -7.57 2.10
C PRO A 96 0.54 -6.30 2.77
N GLU A 97 0.39 -5.15 2.13
CA GLU A 97 0.95 -3.87 2.56
C GLU A 97 -0.10 -2.78 2.63
N THR A 98 0.16 -1.80 3.47
CA THR A 98 -0.63 -0.57 3.62
C THR A 98 0.24 0.64 3.33
N ILE A 99 -0.27 1.53 2.47
CA ILE A 99 0.38 2.81 2.15
C ILE A 99 -0.30 3.90 2.96
N PHE A 100 0.44 4.49 3.88
CA PHE A 100 0.00 5.68 4.61
C PHE A 100 0.36 6.94 3.83
N ARG A 101 -0.52 7.92 3.84
CA ARG A 101 -0.34 9.27 3.28
C ARG A 101 -0.93 10.26 4.27
N VAL A 102 -0.09 11.09 4.84
CA VAL A 102 -0.48 12.05 5.86
C VAL A 102 -0.15 13.45 5.39
N ARG A 103 -1.16 14.32 5.43
CA ARG A 103 -1.02 15.73 5.11
C ARG A 103 -0.70 16.51 6.40
N MET A 104 0.38 17.26 6.35
CA MET A 104 0.75 18.30 7.32
C MET A 104 0.23 19.63 6.80
N GLN A 105 -0.25 20.48 7.68
CA GLN A 105 -0.83 21.80 7.35
C GLN A 105 -0.24 22.89 8.25
N ASP A 106 -0.50 24.16 7.93
CA ASP A 106 -0.05 25.33 8.69
C ASP A 106 1.48 25.40 8.84
N LEU A 107 2.19 24.91 7.82
CA LEU A 107 3.64 24.98 7.77
C LEU A 107 4.08 26.39 7.36
N LYS A 108 5.28 26.78 7.77
CA LYS A 108 5.91 28.04 7.33
C LYS A 108 6.67 27.80 6.03
N PRO A 109 6.63 28.72 5.05
CA PRO A 109 7.43 28.62 3.83
C PRO A 109 8.93 28.70 4.12
N GLN A 110 9.74 28.17 3.21
CA GLN A 110 11.20 28.17 3.28
C GLN A 110 11.77 27.70 4.63
N THR A 111 11.09 26.75 5.28
CA THR A 111 11.41 26.26 6.61
C THR A 111 11.74 24.77 6.56
N THR A 112 12.82 24.37 7.20
CA THR A 112 13.20 22.97 7.35
C THR A 112 12.41 22.35 8.51
N TYR A 113 11.74 21.25 8.22
CA TYR A 113 11.02 20.43 9.19
C TYR A 113 11.68 19.06 9.29
N TYR A 114 11.84 18.60 10.52
CA TYR A 114 12.22 17.23 10.85
C TYR A 114 10.98 16.45 11.19
N TYR A 115 10.94 15.17 10.84
CA TYR A 115 9.77 14.34 11.08
C TYR A 115 10.11 12.87 11.24
N LYS A 116 9.28 12.15 11.99
CA LYS A 116 9.21 10.70 12.05
C LYS A 116 7.77 10.23 11.94
N VAL A 117 7.56 8.97 11.60
CA VAL A 117 6.21 8.42 11.42
C VAL A 117 5.98 7.24 12.36
N THR A 118 4.71 7.13 12.77
CA THR A 118 4.17 6.00 13.51
C THR A 118 2.83 5.60 12.93
N SER A 119 2.28 4.45 13.34
CA SER A 119 0.90 4.07 13.03
C SER A 119 0.19 3.46 14.23
N MET A 120 -1.15 3.51 14.21
CA MET A 120 -1.99 2.94 15.26
C MET A 120 -3.37 2.53 14.71
N GLY A 121 -3.99 1.56 15.36
CA GLY A 121 -5.39 1.18 15.12
C GLY A 121 -6.39 2.23 15.62
N SER A 122 -7.66 2.06 15.24
CA SER A 122 -8.77 2.98 15.59
C SER A 122 -8.95 3.17 17.09
N GLY A 123 -8.68 2.14 17.89
CA GLY A 123 -8.72 2.20 19.35
C GLY A 123 -7.51 2.88 20.01
N GLY A 124 -6.61 3.51 19.24
CA GLY A 124 -5.43 4.20 19.76
C GLY A 124 -4.26 3.28 20.11
N LYS A 125 -4.38 1.97 19.87
CA LYS A 125 -3.29 1.03 20.10
C LYS A 125 -2.21 1.19 19.02
N SER A 126 -0.98 1.45 19.44
CA SER A 126 0.20 1.51 18.54
C SER A 126 0.41 0.19 17.82
N ASP A 127 0.81 0.27 16.56
CA ASP A 127 1.28 -0.87 15.76
C ASP A 127 2.74 -1.25 16.07
N GLY A 128 3.42 -0.49 16.93
CA GLY A 128 4.82 -0.72 17.31
C GLY A 128 5.82 -0.24 16.25
N VAL A 129 5.38 0.56 15.29
CA VAL A 129 6.21 1.07 14.19
C VAL A 129 6.63 2.50 14.47
N GLU A 130 7.91 2.76 14.32
CA GLU A 130 8.50 4.10 14.33
C GLU A 130 9.62 4.17 13.30
N SER A 131 9.68 5.26 12.52
CA SER A 131 10.78 5.49 11.58
C SER A 131 11.93 6.25 12.25
N ALA A 132 13.09 6.24 11.58
CA ALA A 132 14.13 7.23 11.83
C ALA A 132 13.61 8.65 11.56
N VAL A 133 14.30 9.66 12.10
CA VAL A 133 14.03 11.07 11.81
C VAL A 133 14.49 11.39 10.40
N ASN A 134 13.63 12.04 9.64
CA ASN A 134 13.85 12.54 8.29
C ASN A 134 13.66 14.05 8.27
N GLN A 135 14.00 14.71 7.17
CA GLN A 135 13.81 16.15 7.02
C GLN A 135 13.34 16.52 5.61
N PHE A 136 12.68 17.66 5.50
CA PHE A 136 12.39 18.34 4.24
C PHE A 136 12.34 19.85 4.48
N THR A 137 12.45 20.63 3.40
CA THR A 137 12.26 22.09 3.46
C THR A 137 11.06 22.47 2.60
N THR A 138 10.14 23.26 3.17
CA THR A 138 9.01 23.81 2.43
C THR A 138 9.50 24.79 1.37
N PRO A 139 8.89 24.84 0.16
CA PRO A 139 9.27 25.77 -0.88
C PRO A 139 8.93 27.23 -0.54
N ALA A 140 9.33 28.13 -1.40
CA ALA A 140 8.95 29.55 -1.32
C ALA A 140 7.44 29.74 -1.55
N PRO A 141 6.85 30.85 -1.10
CA PRO A 141 5.44 31.15 -1.32
C PRO A 141 5.02 31.03 -2.79
N GLY A 142 3.98 30.24 -3.03
CA GLY A 142 3.46 29.96 -4.37
C GLY A 142 4.20 28.88 -5.17
N GLU A 143 5.29 28.35 -4.63
CA GLU A 143 6.01 27.23 -5.22
C GLU A 143 5.54 25.88 -4.69
N ARG A 144 5.89 24.80 -5.40
CA ARG A 144 5.63 23.43 -4.97
C ARG A 144 6.78 22.49 -5.32
N ILE A 145 6.96 21.48 -4.48
CA ILE A 145 7.81 20.33 -4.73
C ILE A 145 6.90 19.13 -4.92
N VAL A 146 7.14 18.35 -5.96
CA VAL A 146 6.43 17.08 -6.20
C VAL A 146 7.48 16.02 -6.52
N ASN A 147 7.64 15.09 -5.60
CA ASN A 147 8.51 13.94 -5.78
C ASN A 147 7.69 12.80 -6.39
N TYR A 148 7.54 12.81 -7.71
CA TYR A 148 7.06 11.60 -8.37
C TYR A 148 8.17 10.56 -8.23
N ARG A 149 7.93 9.56 -7.42
CA ARG A 149 8.61 8.30 -7.66
C ARG A 149 8.08 7.82 -9.01
N ALA A 150 8.89 8.02 -10.06
CA ALA A 150 8.58 7.46 -11.37
C ALA A 150 8.39 5.95 -11.17
N ASP A 151 7.14 5.51 -11.12
CA ASP A 151 6.83 4.15 -11.48
C ASP A 151 7.24 4.07 -12.96
N SER A 152 8.39 3.42 -13.20
CA SER A 152 8.99 3.28 -14.52
C SER A 152 8.10 2.53 -15.52
N SER A 153 6.88 2.16 -15.11
CA SER A 153 5.86 1.49 -15.91
C SER A 153 4.88 2.44 -16.59
N LEU A 154 4.86 3.73 -16.24
CA LEU A 154 3.96 4.70 -16.86
C LEU A 154 4.68 5.52 -17.94
N PRO A 155 4.04 5.75 -19.12
CA PRO A 155 4.61 6.61 -20.16
C PRO A 155 4.85 8.02 -19.63
N GLN A 156 6.09 8.53 -19.77
CA GLN A 156 6.40 9.90 -19.42
C GLN A 156 5.65 10.86 -20.36
N PRO A 157 5.02 11.93 -19.85
CA PRO A 157 4.42 12.95 -20.68
C PRO A 157 5.52 13.61 -21.53
N LYS A 158 5.25 13.73 -22.84
CA LYS A 158 6.12 14.44 -23.80
C LYS A 158 6.01 15.95 -23.60
#